data_d5ff86205371b5b5240f398d4d389bf2
#
_entry.id   d5ff86205371b5b5240f398d4d389bf2
#
_cell.length_a   1.000
_cell.length_b   1.000
_cell.length_c   1.000
_cell.angle_alpha   90.00
_cell.angle_beta   90.00
_cell.angle_gamma   90.00
#
_symmetry.space_group_name_H-M   'P 1'
#
loop_
_entity.id
_entity.type
_entity.pdbx_description
1 polymer ?
#
loop_
_entity_poly.entity_id
_entity_poly.type
_entity_poly.pdbx_seq_one_letter_code
_entity_poly.pdbx_strand_id
1 'polypeptide(L)'
;MNTNHSEVQDYYGTELQVSEDLKTNACCTLTKPPKHILEALNLVADEVQAKYYGCGLTLPSAVHGLRILDLGSGSGRDCYIAAKLVGETGSVIGVDMTDEQLAVANNHIEYHREKFGYKESNVEFIKGNIEELDALGFENESFDIIISNCVINLATDKQKVLNDAF
;
A
#
# COMPACT_ATOMS: atom_id res chain seq x y z
N MET A 1 4.32 -11.38 20.32
CA MET A 1 3.41 -10.50 19.54
C MET A 1 2.57 -9.70 20.52
N ASN A 2 2.42 -8.43 20.28
CA ASN A 2 1.56 -7.58 21.10
C ASN A 2 0.09 -7.94 20.80
N THR A 3 -0.78 -8.02 21.79
CA THR A 3 -2.20 -8.43 21.61
C THR A 3 -2.91 -7.60 20.54
N ASN A 4 -2.60 -6.29 20.46
CA ASN A 4 -3.18 -5.38 19.46
C ASN A 4 -2.79 -5.74 18.00
N HIS A 5 -1.56 -6.19 17.76
CA HIS A 5 -1.14 -6.56 16.39
C HIS A 5 -1.86 -7.83 15.90
N SER A 6 -2.05 -8.82 16.79
CA SER A 6 -2.81 -10.03 16.44
C SER A 6 -4.28 -9.70 16.12
N GLU A 7 -4.92 -8.85 16.92
CA GLU A 7 -6.31 -8.44 16.68
C GLU A 7 -6.48 -7.68 15.36
N VAL A 8 -5.51 -6.82 15.01
CA VAL A 8 -5.52 -6.09 13.72
C VAL A 8 -5.31 -7.06 12.55
N GLN A 9 -4.37 -8.00 12.65
CA GLN A 9 -4.15 -9.02 11.62
C GLN A 9 -5.40 -9.89 11.41
N ASP A 10 -6.03 -10.37 12.49
CA ASP A 10 -7.23 -11.19 12.41
C ASP A 10 -8.41 -10.43 11.79
N TYR A 11 -8.56 -9.15 12.11
CA TYR A 11 -9.63 -8.32 11.58
C TYR A 11 -9.47 -8.09 10.07
N TYR A 12 -8.30 -7.64 9.62
CA TYR A 12 -8.05 -7.34 8.20
C TYR A 12 -7.77 -8.58 7.35
N GLY A 13 -7.29 -9.67 7.96
CA GLY A 13 -6.98 -10.91 7.25
C GLY A 13 -8.19 -11.86 7.13
N THR A 14 -8.97 -11.99 8.20
CA THR A 14 -10.00 -13.04 8.30
C THR A 14 -11.43 -12.51 8.37
N GLU A 15 -11.68 -11.42 9.11
CA GLU A 15 -13.05 -10.91 9.30
C GLU A 15 -13.53 -10.10 8.07
N LEU A 16 -12.65 -9.29 7.46
CA LEU A 16 -13.01 -8.50 6.30
C LEU A 16 -12.79 -9.30 5.02
N GLN A 17 -13.85 -9.47 4.23
CA GLN A 17 -13.79 -10.14 2.92
C GLN A 17 -13.82 -9.14 1.76
N VAL A 18 -14.53 -8.04 1.91
CA VAL A 18 -14.64 -6.95 0.93
C VAL A 18 -14.68 -5.59 1.63
N SER A 19 -14.41 -4.53 0.89
CA SER A 19 -14.38 -3.14 1.42
C SER A 19 -15.69 -2.70 2.07
N GLU A 20 -16.81 -3.29 1.65
CA GLU A 20 -18.16 -3.01 2.17
C GLU A 20 -18.38 -3.55 3.60
N ASP A 21 -17.55 -4.49 4.05
CA ASP A 21 -17.60 -5.05 5.40
C ASP A 21 -17.03 -4.09 6.47
N LEU A 22 -16.37 -3.01 6.07
CA LEU A 22 -15.86 -2.00 7.00
C LEU A 22 -16.99 -1.39 7.83
N LYS A 23 -16.88 -1.51 9.15
CA LYS A 23 -17.85 -0.95 10.12
C LYS A 23 -17.73 0.57 10.31
N THR A 24 -16.99 1.25 9.44
CA THR A 24 -16.77 2.70 9.50
C THR A 24 -17.01 3.33 8.14
N ASN A 25 -17.70 4.47 8.12
CA ASN A 25 -17.89 5.31 6.95
C ASN A 25 -17.08 6.61 7.04
N ALA A 26 -16.02 6.60 7.85
CA ALA A 26 -15.21 7.80 8.14
C ALA A 26 -14.38 8.33 6.95
N CYS A 27 -14.35 7.61 5.83
CA CYS A 27 -13.33 7.78 4.80
C CYS A 27 -13.87 8.08 3.39
N CYS A 28 -14.96 8.82 3.27
CA CYS A 28 -15.46 9.23 1.96
C CYS A 28 -14.85 10.57 1.54
N THR A 29 -13.82 10.55 0.72
CA THR A 29 -13.34 11.76 0.03
C THR A 29 -14.34 12.10 -1.08
N LEU A 30 -15.05 13.21 -0.93
CA LEU A 30 -16.06 13.68 -1.90
C LEU A 30 -15.45 14.32 -3.17
N THR A 31 -14.14 14.47 -3.23
CA THR A 31 -13.45 15.07 -4.38
C THR A 31 -13.03 14.00 -5.38
N LYS A 32 -13.49 14.17 -6.64
CA LYS A 32 -13.09 13.29 -7.74
C LYS A 32 -11.57 13.35 -7.94
N PRO A 33 -10.87 12.19 -7.95
CA PRO A 33 -9.44 12.17 -8.19
C PRO A 33 -9.06 12.80 -9.54
N PRO A 34 -7.85 13.36 -9.68
CA PRO A 34 -7.33 13.83 -10.97
C PRO A 34 -7.38 12.75 -12.05
N LYS A 35 -7.49 13.17 -13.32
CA LYS A 35 -7.69 12.25 -14.46
C LYS A 35 -6.62 11.16 -14.52
N HIS A 36 -5.34 11.49 -14.38
CA HIS A 36 -4.23 10.54 -14.43
C HIS A 36 -4.28 9.48 -13.31
N ILE A 37 -4.81 9.85 -12.14
CA ILE A 37 -5.05 8.91 -11.04
C ILE A 37 -6.19 7.94 -11.39
N LEU A 38 -7.28 8.46 -11.97
CA LEU A 38 -8.39 7.61 -12.40
C LEU A 38 -7.96 6.65 -13.51
N GLU A 39 -7.10 7.09 -14.43
CA GLU A 39 -6.54 6.25 -15.47
C GLU A 39 -5.68 5.11 -14.87
N ALA A 40 -4.84 5.41 -13.89
CA ALA A 40 -4.06 4.40 -13.17
C ALA A 40 -4.95 3.45 -12.36
N LEU A 41 -5.94 3.97 -11.63
CA LEU A 41 -6.90 3.18 -10.86
C LEU A 41 -7.69 2.20 -11.73
N ASN A 42 -8.09 2.60 -12.94
CA ASN A 42 -8.80 1.72 -13.89
C ASN A 42 -7.96 0.55 -14.41
N LEU A 43 -6.65 0.57 -14.18
CA LEU A 43 -5.75 -0.55 -14.53
C LEU A 43 -5.54 -1.53 -13.37
N VAL A 44 -5.96 -1.16 -12.16
CA VAL A 44 -5.84 -2.01 -10.98
C VAL A 44 -6.85 -3.16 -11.07
N ALA A 45 -6.40 -4.38 -10.77
CA ALA A 45 -7.23 -5.57 -10.77
C ALA A 45 -8.43 -5.46 -9.81
N ASP A 46 -9.58 -5.97 -10.22
CA ASP A 46 -10.83 -5.87 -9.46
C ASP A 46 -10.72 -6.48 -8.06
N GLU A 47 -10.01 -7.62 -7.91
CA GLU A 47 -9.80 -8.25 -6.60
C GLU A 47 -8.99 -7.35 -5.66
N VAL A 48 -7.94 -6.70 -6.18
CA VAL A 48 -7.13 -5.75 -5.42
C VAL A 48 -7.97 -4.56 -4.97
N GLN A 49 -8.84 -4.05 -5.83
CA GLN A 49 -9.75 -2.95 -5.50
C GLN A 49 -10.81 -3.37 -4.47
N ALA A 50 -11.37 -4.58 -4.60
CA ALA A 50 -12.40 -5.09 -3.71
C ALA A 50 -11.91 -5.29 -2.26
N LYS A 51 -10.62 -5.55 -2.09
CA LYS A 51 -9.97 -5.74 -0.78
C LYS A 51 -9.21 -4.50 -0.27
N TYR A 52 -9.54 -3.33 -0.79
CA TYR A 52 -8.96 -2.07 -0.33
C TYR A 52 -9.75 -1.50 0.84
N TYR A 53 -9.06 -1.22 1.95
CA TYR A 53 -9.64 -0.71 3.19
C TYR A 53 -9.14 0.69 3.59
N GLY A 54 -8.48 1.39 2.68
CA GLY A 54 -7.92 2.72 2.90
C GLY A 54 -8.91 3.86 2.65
N CYS A 55 -8.47 5.08 2.92
CA CYS A 55 -9.25 6.30 2.87
C CYS A 55 -8.73 7.25 1.77
N GLY A 56 -9.28 7.18 0.58
CA GLY A 56 -8.89 8.09 -0.50
C GLY A 56 -7.55 7.75 -1.13
N LEU A 57 -6.74 8.76 -1.43
CA LEU A 57 -5.44 8.60 -2.08
C LEU A 57 -4.40 9.50 -1.41
N THR A 58 -3.25 8.92 -1.08
CA THR A 58 -2.15 9.61 -0.38
C THR A 58 -1.00 10.02 -1.31
N LEU A 59 -1.13 9.78 -2.62
CA LEU A 59 -0.06 9.99 -3.60
C LEU A 59 0.06 11.46 -4.06
N PRO A 60 1.27 12.04 -4.06
CA PRO A 60 1.55 13.33 -4.70
C PRO A 60 1.39 13.26 -6.22
N SER A 61 1.20 14.43 -6.85
CA SER A 61 0.98 14.52 -8.30
C SER A 61 2.22 14.28 -9.16
N ALA A 62 3.43 14.52 -8.63
CA ALA A 62 4.69 14.45 -9.37
C ALA A 62 5.60 13.38 -8.76
N VAL A 63 5.44 12.15 -9.22
CA VAL A 63 6.17 10.98 -8.67
C VAL A 63 6.99 10.22 -9.72
N HIS A 64 7.05 10.68 -10.97
CA HIS A 64 7.73 9.96 -12.04
C HIS A 64 9.21 9.73 -11.74
N GLY A 65 9.65 8.48 -11.85
CA GLY A 65 11.02 8.04 -11.61
C GLY A 65 11.39 7.88 -10.13
N LEU A 66 10.48 8.17 -9.20
CA LEU A 66 10.76 8.12 -7.76
C LEU A 66 10.65 6.70 -7.19
N ARG A 67 11.31 6.49 -6.05
CA ARG A 67 11.19 5.30 -5.21
C ARG A 67 10.22 5.59 -4.06
N ILE A 68 9.17 4.80 -3.97
CA ILE A 68 8.09 4.99 -2.98
C ILE A 68 8.03 3.79 -2.04
N LEU A 69 7.90 4.06 -0.74
CA LEU A 69 7.55 3.06 0.28
C LEU A 69 6.13 3.29 0.76
N ASP A 70 5.31 2.25 0.76
CA ASP A 70 3.94 2.26 1.29
C ASP A 70 3.86 1.46 2.59
N LEU A 71 3.56 2.13 3.68
CA LEU A 71 3.44 1.54 5.02
C LEU A 71 1.99 1.10 5.27
N GLY A 72 1.78 -0.21 5.35
CA GLY A 72 0.48 -0.83 5.45
C GLY A 72 -0.21 -0.91 4.10
N SER A 73 0.46 -1.54 3.14
CA SER A 73 0.03 -1.58 1.73
C SER A 73 -1.25 -2.38 1.47
N GLY A 74 -1.64 -3.24 2.41
CA GLY A 74 -2.82 -4.12 2.26
C GLY A 74 -2.77 -4.95 0.98
N SER A 75 -3.87 -4.95 0.23
CA SER A 75 -3.99 -5.64 -1.07
C SER A 75 -3.14 -5.03 -2.19
N GLY A 76 -2.41 -3.93 -1.92
CA GLY A 76 -1.50 -3.30 -2.88
C GLY A 76 -2.14 -2.27 -3.81
N ARG A 77 -3.39 -1.85 -3.61
CA ARG A 77 -4.08 -0.91 -4.51
C ARG A 77 -3.29 0.38 -4.72
N ASP A 78 -2.87 1.04 -3.63
CA ASP A 78 -2.16 2.32 -3.72
C ASP A 78 -0.74 2.11 -4.28
N CYS A 79 -0.08 0.97 -3.96
CA CYS A 79 1.18 0.58 -4.58
C CYS A 79 1.07 0.42 -6.10
N TYR A 80 0.02 -0.21 -6.61
CA TYR A 80 -0.16 -0.39 -8.06
C TYR A 80 -0.48 0.93 -8.77
N ILE A 81 -1.27 1.81 -8.15
CA ILE A 81 -1.47 3.16 -8.66
C ILE A 81 -0.12 3.91 -8.71
N ALA A 82 0.64 3.87 -7.61
CA ALA A 82 1.96 4.46 -7.53
C ALA A 82 2.91 3.90 -8.59
N ALA A 83 2.98 2.57 -8.74
CA ALA A 83 3.81 1.88 -9.73
C ALA A 83 3.54 2.35 -11.17
N LYS A 84 2.25 2.56 -11.50
CA LYS A 84 1.89 3.15 -12.80
C LYS A 84 2.37 4.58 -12.95
N LEU A 85 2.28 5.40 -11.89
CA LEU A 85 2.62 6.82 -11.93
C LEU A 85 4.12 7.09 -11.89
N VAL A 86 4.89 6.28 -11.14
CA VAL A 86 6.36 6.42 -11.12
C VAL A 86 6.99 5.99 -12.46
N GLY A 87 6.30 5.17 -13.25
CA GLY A 87 6.79 4.68 -14.52
C GLY A 87 7.82 3.55 -14.38
N GLU A 88 8.31 3.04 -15.51
CA GLU A 88 9.23 1.88 -15.56
C GLU A 88 10.59 2.15 -14.87
N THR A 89 10.96 3.42 -14.71
CA THR A 89 12.24 3.81 -14.08
C THR A 89 12.14 4.08 -12.58
N GLY A 90 10.93 4.25 -12.04
CA GLY A 90 10.68 4.34 -10.62
C GLY A 90 10.38 2.97 -10.02
N SER A 91 10.24 2.91 -8.69
CA SER A 91 9.91 1.67 -7.99
C SER A 91 9.01 1.91 -6.78
N VAL A 92 8.26 0.89 -6.41
CA VAL A 92 7.37 0.93 -5.24
C VAL A 92 7.59 -0.31 -4.40
N ILE A 93 7.74 -0.12 -3.08
CA ILE A 93 7.73 -1.22 -2.12
C ILE A 93 6.54 -1.03 -1.19
N GLY A 94 5.72 -2.06 -1.07
CA GLY A 94 4.63 -2.13 -0.09
C GLY A 94 5.01 -3.02 1.09
N VAL A 95 4.82 -2.51 2.31
CA VAL A 95 5.01 -3.29 3.54
C VAL A 95 3.66 -3.52 4.20
N ASP A 96 3.35 -4.77 4.50
CA ASP A 96 2.17 -5.14 5.29
C ASP A 96 2.49 -6.33 6.20
N MET A 97 1.78 -6.44 7.32
CA MET A 97 1.95 -7.56 8.25
C MET A 97 0.98 -8.72 8.01
N THR A 98 -0.04 -8.51 7.15
CA THR A 98 -1.17 -9.42 6.94
C THR A 98 -0.91 -10.34 5.74
N ASP A 99 -0.78 -11.65 5.97
CA ASP A 99 -0.46 -12.62 4.92
C ASP A 99 -1.53 -12.68 3.83
N GLU A 100 -2.80 -12.60 4.20
CA GLU A 100 -3.94 -12.65 3.28
C GLU A 100 -3.97 -11.44 2.34
N GLN A 101 -3.62 -10.26 2.85
CA GLN A 101 -3.52 -9.04 2.05
C GLN A 101 -2.33 -9.12 1.08
N LEU A 102 -1.17 -9.52 1.59
CA LEU A 102 0.03 -9.70 0.78
C LEU A 102 -0.13 -10.80 -0.28
N ALA A 103 -0.90 -11.85 0.01
CA ALA A 103 -1.20 -12.89 -0.98
C ALA A 103 -1.96 -12.30 -2.18
N VAL A 104 -2.98 -11.45 -1.93
CA VAL A 104 -3.70 -10.75 -3.00
C VAL A 104 -2.77 -9.83 -3.76
N ALA A 105 -1.99 -9.01 -3.05
CA ALA A 105 -1.03 -8.11 -3.68
C ALA A 105 -0.04 -8.88 -4.58
N ASN A 106 0.64 -9.88 -4.05
CA ASN A 106 1.64 -10.65 -4.80
C ASN A 106 1.07 -11.40 -6.01
N ASN A 107 -0.14 -11.95 -5.91
CA ASN A 107 -0.79 -12.68 -7.01
C ASN A 107 -1.08 -11.81 -8.24
N HIS A 108 -1.09 -10.49 -8.10
CA HIS A 108 -1.42 -9.56 -9.18
C HIS A 108 -0.20 -8.79 -9.73
N ILE A 109 1.02 -9.07 -9.30
CA ILE A 109 2.23 -8.39 -9.77
C ILE A 109 2.36 -8.53 -11.30
N GLU A 110 2.28 -9.76 -11.82
CA GLU A 110 2.46 -10.02 -13.24
C GLU A 110 1.32 -9.41 -14.07
N TYR A 111 0.08 -9.48 -13.59
CA TYR A 111 -1.05 -8.82 -14.25
C TYR A 111 -0.80 -7.32 -14.45
N HIS A 112 -0.30 -6.62 -13.40
CA HIS A 112 -0.05 -5.19 -13.48
C HIS A 112 1.17 -4.87 -14.33
N ARG A 113 2.24 -5.67 -14.26
CA ARG A 113 3.40 -5.53 -15.15
C ARG A 113 2.97 -5.52 -16.63
N GLU A 114 2.14 -6.50 -17.03
CA GLU A 114 1.61 -6.59 -18.39
C GLU A 114 0.67 -5.43 -18.73
N LYS A 115 -0.26 -5.09 -17.84
CA LYS A 115 -1.20 -3.98 -18.03
C LYS A 115 -0.51 -2.62 -18.19
N PHE A 116 0.60 -2.42 -17.49
CA PHE A 116 1.39 -1.20 -17.59
C PHE A 116 2.28 -1.16 -18.83
N GLY A 117 2.55 -2.32 -19.42
CA GLY A 117 3.44 -2.48 -20.58
C GLY A 117 4.92 -2.46 -20.19
N TYR A 118 5.25 -2.85 -18.95
CA TYR A 118 6.62 -2.84 -18.44
C TYR A 118 7.33 -4.16 -18.74
N LYS A 119 8.65 -4.11 -18.93
CA LYS A 119 9.49 -5.29 -19.14
C LYS A 119 9.60 -6.12 -17.87
N GLU A 120 9.81 -5.45 -16.76
CA GLU A 120 9.92 -6.02 -15.43
C GLU A 120 8.95 -5.32 -14.48
N SER A 121 8.56 -6.01 -13.39
CA SER A 121 7.76 -5.37 -12.36
C SER A 121 8.58 -4.30 -11.65
N ASN A 122 7.96 -3.15 -11.41
CA ASN A 122 8.51 -2.07 -10.59
C ASN A 122 7.83 -1.97 -9.21
N VAL A 123 7.11 -3.02 -8.81
CA VAL A 123 6.49 -3.12 -7.48
C VAL A 123 6.92 -4.42 -6.79
N GLU A 124 7.15 -4.32 -5.49
CA GLU A 124 7.48 -5.44 -4.60
C GLU A 124 6.65 -5.32 -3.31
N PHE A 125 6.28 -6.47 -2.73
CA PHE A 125 5.57 -6.52 -1.46
C PHE A 125 6.34 -7.34 -0.44
N ILE A 126 6.56 -6.76 0.74
CA ILE A 126 7.38 -7.32 1.81
C ILE A 126 6.50 -7.50 3.05
N LYS A 127 6.58 -8.69 3.66
CA LYS A 127 5.96 -8.91 4.96
C LYS A 127 6.78 -8.24 6.05
N GLY A 128 6.13 -7.32 6.78
CA GLY A 128 6.79 -6.62 7.88
C GLY A 128 5.84 -5.82 8.74
N ASN A 129 6.31 -5.47 9.93
CA ASN A 129 5.62 -4.56 10.82
C ASN A 129 6.14 -3.13 10.60
N ILE A 130 5.26 -2.18 10.40
CA ILE A 130 5.63 -0.76 10.22
C ILE A 130 6.30 -0.13 11.46
N GLU A 131 6.20 -0.77 12.63
CA GLU A 131 6.91 -0.38 13.85
C GLU A 131 8.34 -0.96 13.92
N GLU A 132 8.77 -1.74 12.93
CA GLU A 132 10.05 -2.44 12.89
C GLU A 132 10.73 -2.30 11.52
N LEU A 133 10.69 -1.10 10.91
CA LEU A 133 11.23 -0.85 9.56
C LEU A 133 12.74 -1.08 9.49
N ASP A 134 13.45 -0.80 10.57
CA ASP A 134 14.88 -1.08 10.73
C ASP A 134 15.22 -2.59 10.56
N ALA A 135 14.30 -3.48 10.93
CA ALA A 135 14.47 -4.92 10.77
C ALA A 135 14.28 -5.40 9.31
N LEU A 136 13.71 -4.60 8.43
CA LEU A 136 13.46 -4.96 7.03
C LEU A 136 14.68 -4.78 6.13
N GLY A 137 15.76 -4.20 6.66
CA GLY A 137 17.04 -4.08 5.94
C GLY A 137 17.05 -2.98 4.87
N PHE A 138 16.16 -2.02 4.94
CA PHE A 138 16.22 -0.84 4.09
C PHE A 138 17.45 0.02 4.44
N GLU A 139 18.11 0.53 3.41
CA GLU A 139 19.16 1.51 3.60
C GLU A 139 18.56 2.86 3.98
N ASN A 140 19.27 3.62 4.81
CA ASN A 140 18.85 4.99 5.16
C ASN A 140 18.75 5.85 3.90
N GLU A 141 17.75 6.74 3.87
CA GLU A 141 17.52 7.68 2.75
C GLU A 141 17.33 7.00 1.40
N SER A 142 16.82 5.73 1.39
CA SER A 142 16.68 4.96 0.15
C SER A 142 15.36 5.19 -0.58
N PHE A 143 14.44 5.93 -0.02
CA PHE A 143 13.15 6.27 -0.60
C PHE A 143 12.98 7.78 -0.76
N ASP A 144 12.39 8.20 -1.89
CA ASP A 144 12.08 9.61 -2.15
C ASP A 144 10.78 10.03 -1.46
N ILE A 145 9.85 9.08 -1.30
CA ILE A 145 8.53 9.31 -0.69
C ILE A 145 8.14 8.09 0.14
N ILE A 146 7.63 8.35 1.33
CA ILE A 146 6.95 7.35 2.16
C ILE A 146 5.46 7.74 2.24
N ILE A 147 4.58 6.82 1.94
CA ILE A 147 3.13 6.99 2.07
C ILE A 147 2.57 6.01 3.10
N SER A 148 1.44 6.35 3.67
CA SER A 148 0.67 5.45 4.54
C SER A 148 -0.79 5.87 4.52
N ASN A 149 -1.70 4.92 4.36
CA ASN A 149 -3.12 5.17 4.26
C ASN A 149 -3.90 4.39 5.30
N CYS A 150 -4.44 5.11 6.30
CA CYS A 150 -5.28 4.56 7.39
C CYS A 150 -4.61 3.49 8.27
N VAL A 151 -3.28 3.43 8.38
CA VAL A 151 -2.54 2.39 9.11
C VAL A 151 -1.82 2.92 10.35
N ILE A 152 -1.13 4.07 10.28
CA ILE A 152 -0.33 4.59 11.41
C ILE A 152 -1.17 4.77 12.69
N ASN A 153 -2.47 5.06 12.55
CA ASN A 153 -3.39 5.15 13.69
C ASN A 153 -3.58 3.83 14.44
N LEU A 154 -3.31 2.68 13.80
CA LEU A 154 -3.41 1.34 14.37
C LEU A 154 -2.10 0.92 15.07
N ALA A 155 -0.98 1.59 14.78
CA ALA A 155 0.29 1.31 15.42
C ALA A 155 0.24 1.59 16.94
N THR A 156 0.91 0.75 17.71
CA THR A 156 1.05 0.91 19.17
C THR A 156 2.07 1.97 19.51
N ASP A 157 3.16 2.05 18.75
CA ASP A 157 4.20 3.08 18.85
C ASP A 157 4.29 3.91 17.56
N LYS A 158 3.40 4.89 17.45
CA LYS A 158 3.35 5.81 16.31
C LYS A 158 4.62 6.65 16.19
N GLN A 159 5.26 6.97 17.33
CA GLN A 159 6.49 7.75 17.32
C GLN A 159 7.64 6.96 16.68
N LYS A 160 7.72 5.66 16.98
CA LYS A 160 8.73 4.80 16.36
C LYS A 160 8.49 4.71 14.85
N VAL A 161 7.26 4.50 14.38
CA VAL A 161 6.95 4.48 12.94
C VAL A 161 7.44 5.76 12.25
N LEU A 162 7.16 6.92 12.85
CA LEU A 162 7.58 8.20 12.28
C LEU A 162 9.11 8.38 12.32
N ASN A 163 9.75 7.97 13.40
CA ASN A 163 11.22 8.07 13.52
C ASN A 163 11.93 7.16 12.51
N ASP A 164 11.42 5.95 12.30
CA ASP A 164 12.00 4.99 11.34
C ASP A 164 11.72 5.42 9.88
N ALA A 165 10.67 6.21 9.64
CA ALA A 165 10.33 6.74 8.31
C ALA A 165 11.14 7.98 7.91
N PHE A 166 11.75 8.67 8.85
CA PHE A 166 12.57 9.88 8.66
C PHE A 166 14.05 9.63 8.88
#